data_796039d7b6d7acbd0709573c41523703
#
_entry.id   796039d7b6d7acbd0709573c41523703
#
_cell.length_a   1.000
_cell.length_b   1.000
_cell.length_c   1.000
_cell.angle_alpha   90.00
_cell.angle_beta   90.00
_cell.angle_gamma   90.00
#
_symmetry.space_group_name_H-M   'P 1'
#
loop_
_entity.id
_entity.type
_entity.pdbx_description
1 polymer ?
#
loop_
_entity_poly.entity_id
_entity_poly.type
_entity_poly.pdbx_seq_one_letter_code
_entity_poly.pdbx_strand_id
1 'polypeptide(L)'
;MKQDVKFKSNDWALILGASSGFGAATAIELAKHGMNIFGVHLDRQATMMNVQNLIKEIKHTGAKTIFYNINAADSIKRNETLDDIQEQFGNDSTSTVKVLLHSLAFGTLKSFIAKKQEDAITQAQMEMTVDVMAHSLVYWVQGLLARNLIKRGGRIFGMTSSGGHTAMPFYGAVSAAKASLESHMRQLTMELGPLGITANAIMAGVTATPALRKIPGNVKMVEAARLKNPTGRLTTPEDVAKAIVLLSSEEAGWISGNVLGVDGGEDKVGFISPRNNY
;
A
#
# COMPACT_ATOMS: atom_id res chain seq x y z
N MET A 1 29.13 9.90 6.55
CA MET A 1 28.43 8.91 7.40
C MET A 1 27.05 8.69 6.81
N LYS A 2 26.70 7.45 6.40
CA LYS A 2 25.31 7.12 6.04
C LYS A 2 24.51 7.14 7.35
N GLN A 3 23.62 8.09 7.49
CA GLN A 3 22.67 8.09 8.59
C GLN A 3 21.57 7.10 8.22
N ASP A 4 21.66 5.87 8.76
CA ASP A 4 20.61 4.88 8.55
C ASP A 4 19.34 5.35 9.27
N VAL A 5 18.22 5.39 8.56
CA VAL A 5 16.91 5.67 9.18
C VAL A 5 16.68 4.64 10.29
N LYS A 6 16.41 5.12 11.52
CA LYS A 6 16.05 4.25 12.65
C LYS A 6 14.77 4.76 13.30
N PHE A 7 13.86 3.86 13.58
CA PHE A 7 12.62 4.14 14.29
C PHE A 7 12.74 3.82 15.77
N LYS A 8 11.88 4.39 16.58
CA LYS A 8 11.82 4.13 18.03
C LYS A 8 11.20 2.76 18.29
N SER A 9 11.58 2.12 19.39
CA SER A 9 11.05 0.80 19.78
C SER A 9 9.54 0.78 20.08
N ASN A 10 8.91 1.94 20.20
CA ASN A 10 7.47 2.15 20.38
C ASN A 10 6.75 2.66 19.11
N ASP A 11 7.48 2.80 17.99
CA ASP A 11 6.88 3.08 16.68
C ASP A 11 6.35 1.78 16.05
N TRP A 12 5.14 1.83 15.50
CA TRP A 12 4.48 0.73 14.84
C TRP A 12 4.06 1.09 13.41
N ALA A 13 4.13 0.13 12.51
CA ALA A 13 3.49 0.22 11.21
C ALA A 13 2.22 -0.63 11.21
N LEU A 14 1.11 -0.07 10.76
CA LEU A 14 -0.11 -0.80 10.43
C LEU A 14 -0.17 -0.95 8.91
N ILE A 15 -0.10 -2.20 8.44
CA ILE A 15 -0.02 -2.51 7.01
C ILE A 15 -1.27 -3.28 6.60
N LEU A 16 -2.11 -2.66 5.78
CA LEU A 16 -3.29 -3.28 5.17
C LEU A 16 -2.89 -3.95 3.86
N GLY A 17 -3.01 -5.28 3.79
CA GLY A 17 -2.49 -6.10 2.71
C GLY A 17 -1.04 -6.57 2.97
N ALA A 18 -0.77 -7.00 4.20
CA ALA A 18 0.59 -7.29 4.69
C ALA A 18 1.17 -8.63 4.20
N SER A 19 0.37 -9.57 3.68
CA SER A 19 0.82 -10.96 3.46
C SER A 19 1.67 -11.18 2.21
N SER A 20 1.71 -10.22 1.27
CA SER A 20 2.44 -10.39 0.02
C SER A 20 2.81 -9.06 -0.64
N GLY A 21 3.63 -9.11 -1.70
CA GLY A 21 3.96 -7.97 -2.56
C GLY A 21 4.53 -6.77 -1.79
N PHE A 22 4.02 -5.58 -2.08
CA PHE A 22 4.52 -4.34 -1.47
C PHE A 22 4.30 -4.30 0.05
N GLY A 23 3.16 -4.80 0.54
CA GLY A 23 2.88 -4.82 1.98
C GLY A 23 3.85 -5.69 2.75
N ALA A 24 4.14 -6.91 2.28
CA ALA A 24 5.09 -7.81 2.91
C ALA A 24 6.52 -7.26 2.90
N ALA A 25 6.98 -6.78 1.75
CA ALA A 25 8.31 -6.19 1.63
C ALA A 25 8.47 -4.95 2.54
N THR A 26 7.43 -4.11 2.61
CA THR A 26 7.45 -2.94 3.50
C THR A 26 7.45 -3.34 4.97
N ALA A 27 6.71 -4.38 5.36
CA ALA A 27 6.72 -4.90 6.73
C ALA A 27 8.13 -5.35 7.15
N ILE A 28 8.80 -6.13 6.29
CA ILE A 28 10.18 -6.59 6.53
C ILE A 28 11.14 -5.40 6.63
N GLU A 29 11.06 -4.47 5.67
CA GLU A 29 12.03 -3.38 5.59
C GLU A 29 11.87 -2.38 6.77
N LEU A 30 10.64 -2.00 7.14
CA LEU A 30 10.39 -1.18 8.32
C LEU A 30 10.86 -1.88 9.62
N ALA A 31 10.66 -3.19 9.72
CA ALA A 31 11.11 -3.98 10.86
C ALA A 31 12.64 -4.01 10.98
N LYS A 32 13.39 -4.13 9.87
CA LYS A 32 14.87 -4.02 9.86
C LYS A 32 15.35 -2.66 10.38
N HIS A 33 14.54 -1.63 10.24
CA HIS A 33 14.81 -0.28 10.74
C HIS A 33 14.27 -0.03 12.16
N GLY A 34 13.80 -1.08 12.86
CA GLY A 34 13.41 -1.04 14.28
C GLY A 34 11.92 -0.80 14.55
N MET A 35 11.06 -0.73 13.51
CA MET A 35 9.63 -0.52 13.68
C MET A 35 8.91 -1.85 13.97
N ASN A 36 7.96 -1.84 14.90
CA ASN A 36 7.07 -2.97 15.15
C ASN A 36 5.95 -3.04 14.10
N ILE A 37 5.36 -4.21 13.89
CA ILE A 37 4.45 -4.44 12.78
C ILE A 37 3.09 -4.96 13.24
N PHE A 38 2.03 -4.26 12.88
CA PHE A 38 0.67 -4.77 12.76
C PHE A 38 0.38 -5.07 11.29
N GLY A 39 0.05 -6.32 10.96
CA GLY A 39 -0.26 -6.74 9.60
C GLY A 39 -1.73 -7.16 9.48
N VAL A 40 -2.48 -6.54 8.58
CA VAL A 40 -3.83 -6.99 8.22
C VAL A 40 -3.76 -7.68 6.86
N HIS A 41 -4.35 -8.87 6.78
CA HIS A 41 -4.37 -9.68 5.56
C HIS A 41 -5.66 -10.49 5.46
N LEU A 42 -5.95 -11.01 4.27
CA LEU A 42 -7.08 -11.91 4.03
C LEU A 42 -6.57 -13.12 3.25
N ASP A 43 -6.10 -14.11 3.96
CA ASP A 43 -5.54 -15.33 3.39
C ASP A 43 -6.37 -16.55 3.72
N ARG A 44 -6.44 -17.47 2.76
CA ARG A 44 -7.05 -18.79 2.93
C ARG A 44 -6.02 -19.76 3.51
N GLN A 45 -6.48 -20.88 4.01
CA GLN A 45 -5.64 -21.95 4.59
C GLN A 45 -4.43 -22.31 3.71
N ALA A 46 -4.62 -22.38 2.39
CA ALA A 46 -3.57 -22.73 1.44
C ALA A 46 -2.38 -21.75 1.39
N THR A 47 -2.57 -20.49 1.78
CA THR A 47 -1.53 -19.45 1.76
C THR A 47 -1.01 -19.10 3.16
N MET A 48 -1.59 -19.65 4.22
CA MET A 48 -1.21 -19.35 5.61
C MET A 48 0.25 -19.69 5.93
N MET A 49 0.83 -20.71 5.32
CA MET A 49 2.24 -21.05 5.51
C MET A 49 3.16 -19.88 5.09
N ASN A 50 2.83 -19.17 4.00
CA ASN A 50 3.59 -18.01 3.55
C ASN A 50 3.51 -16.87 4.55
N VAL A 51 2.32 -16.65 5.13
CA VAL A 51 2.12 -15.63 6.18
C VAL A 51 2.93 -15.97 7.43
N GLN A 52 2.93 -17.24 7.86
CA GLN A 52 3.71 -17.68 9.01
C GLN A 52 5.22 -17.49 8.79
N ASN A 53 5.71 -17.80 7.59
CA ASN A 53 7.11 -17.60 7.24
C ASN A 53 7.49 -16.10 7.25
N LEU A 54 6.64 -15.24 6.70
CA LEU A 54 6.80 -13.79 6.75
C LEU A 54 6.85 -13.29 8.21
N ILE A 55 5.93 -13.72 9.06
CA ILE A 55 5.94 -13.34 10.48
C ILE A 55 7.24 -13.77 11.17
N LYS A 56 7.74 -14.97 10.87
CA LYS A 56 9.03 -15.44 11.39
C LYS A 56 10.18 -14.54 10.91
N GLU A 57 10.21 -14.21 9.63
CA GLU A 57 11.23 -13.32 9.06
C GLU A 57 11.22 -11.95 9.74
N ILE A 58 10.04 -11.35 9.92
CA ILE A 58 9.92 -10.06 10.61
C ILE A 58 10.40 -10.18 12.06
N LYS A 59 10.00 -11.22 12.79
CA LYS A 59 10.44 -11.48 14.18
C LYS A 59 11.94 -11.65 14.32
N HIS A 60 12.62 -12.20 13.31
CA HIS A 60 14.09 -12.33 13.32
C HIS A 60 14.82 -10.98 13.31
N THR A 61 14.17 -9.88 12.92
CA THR A 61 14.73 -8.52 13.05
C THR A 61 14.69 -7.98 14.48
N GLY A 62 14.01 -8.67 15.41
CA GLY A 62 13.74 -8.20 16.76
C GLY A 62 12.43 -7.42 16.92
N ALA A 63 11.70 -7.16 15.84
CA ALA A 63 10.45 -6.40 15.87
C ALA A 63 9.30 -7.21 16.49
N LYS A 64 8.48 -6.58 17.32
CA LYS A 64 7.19 -7.13 17.74
C LYS A 64 6.26 -7.20 16.53
N THR A 65 5.48 -8.29 16.41
CA THR A 65 4.73 -8.57 15.18
C THR A 65 3.41 -9.24 15.52
N ILE A 66 2.31 -8.61 15.13
CA ILE A 66 0.94 -9.10 15.32
C ILE A 66 0.22 -9.02 13.97
N PHE A 67 -0.42 -10.12 13.55
CA PHE A 67 -1.10 -10.22 12.27
C PHE A 67 -2.57 -10.62 12.47
N TYR A 68 -3.46 -9.95 11.73
CA TYR A 68 -4.90 -10.15 11.76
C TYR A 68 -5.38 -10.66 10.40
N ASN A 69 -5.95 -11.87 10.38
CA ASN A 69 -6.54 -12.44 9.15
C ASN A 69 -8.01 -12.03 9.04
N ILE A 70 -8.24 -10.84 8.49
CA ILE A 70 -9.56 -10.22 8.37
C ILE A 70 -9.73 -9.51 7.02
N ASN A 71 -10.97 -9.28 6.62
CA ASN A 71 -11.27 -8.34 5.54
C ASN A 71 -11.10 -6.90 6.04
N ALA A 72 -10.12 -6.18 5.51
CA ALA A 72 -9.82 -4.81 5.89
C ALA A 72 -10.96 -3.79 5.58
N ALA A 73 -11.88 -4.12 4.67
CA ALA A 73 -13.05 -3.30 4.36
C ALA A 73 -14.23 -3.55 5.31
N ASP A 74 -14.23 -4.66 6.05
CA ASP A 74 -15.27 -4.97 7.04
C ASP A 74 -15.20 -4.00 8.22
N SER A 75 -16.28 -3.26 8.45
CA SER A 75 -16.33 -2.23 9.49
C SER A 75 -16.26 -2.80 10.90
N ILE A 76 -16.87 -3.97 11.15
CA ILE A 76 -16.86 -4.62 12.47
C ILE A 76 -15.44 -5.12 12.75
N LYS A 77 -14.86 -5.88 11.81
CA LYS A 77 -13.51 -6.43 11.96
C LYS A 77 -12.43 -5.35 12.06
N ARG A 78 -12.60 -4.24 11.35
CA ARG A 78 -11.72 -3.06 11.50
C ARG A 78 -11.77 -2.49 12.91
N ASN A 79 -12.96 -2.29 13.48
CA ASN A 79 -13.09 -1.76 14.83
C ASN A 79 -12.52 -2.72 15.87
N GLU A 80 -12.85 -4.01 15.82
CA GLU A 80 -12.26 -5.04 16.68
C GLU A 80 -10.72 -5.01 16.64
N THR A 81 -10.13 -4.89 15.44
CA THR A 81 -8.67 -4.81 15.26
C THR A 81 -8.10 -3.53 15.89
N LEU A 82 -8.76 -2.39 15.72
CA LEU A 82 -8.29 -1.13 16.28
C LEU A 82 -8.41 -1.11 17.81
N ASP A 83 -9.42 -1.76 18.36
CA ASP A 83 -9.59 -1.94 19.80
C ASP A 83 -8.48 -2.83 20.36
N ASP A 84 -8.14 -3.95 19.69
CA ASP A 84 -7.02 -4.80 20.09
C ASP A 84 -5.67 -4.03 20.01
N ILE A 85 -5.44 -3.24 18.95
CA ILE A 85 -4.24 -2.39 18.86
C ILE A 85 -4.17 -1.42 20.05
N GLN A 86 -5.28 -0.84 20.46
CA GLN A 86 -5.34 0.04 21.61
C GLN A 86 -5.01 -0.72 22.91
N GLU A 87 -5.51 -1.94 23.07
CA GLU A 87 -5.18 -2.81 24.20
C GLU A 87 -3.70 -3.20 24.21
N GLN A 88 -3.09 -3.49 23.03
CA GLN A 88 -1.65 -3.78 22.91
C GLN A 88 -0.78 -2.61 23.33
N PHE A 89 -1.21 -1.39 23.12
CA PHE A 89 -0.52 -0.20 23.62
C PHE A 89 -0.74 0.00 25.14
N GLY A 90 -1.87 -0.45 25.67
CA GLY A 90 -2.20 -0.35 27.10
C GLY A 90 -2.03 1.07 27.63
N ASN A 91 -1.27 1.21 28.72
CA ASN A 91 -0.97 2.52 29.34
C ASN A 91 0.28 3.19 28.74
N ASP A 92 0.91 2.62 27.72
CA ASP A 92 2.08 3.24 27.07
C ASP A 92 1.62 4.39 26.17
N SER A 93 1.58 5.59 26.74
CA SER A 93 1.23 6.81 26.02
C SER A 93 2.25 7.19 24.92
N THR A 94 3.38 6.52 24.85
CA THR A 94 4.44 6.80 23.85
C THR A 94 4.31 5.94 22.60
N SER A 95 3.67 4.78 22.67
CA SER A 95 3.39 3.92 21.52
C SER A 95 2.47 4.62 20.51
N THR A 96 2.79 4.44 19.23
CA THR A 96 2.04 5.06 18.13
C THR A 96 2.10 4.24 16.86
N VAL A 97 1.03 4.25 16.08
CA VAL A 97 1.05 3.85 14.68
C VAL A 97 1.73 4.97 13.88
N LYS A 98 3.07 4.86 13.73
CA LYS A 98 3.89 5.83 13.00
C LYS A 98 3.62 5.78 11.50
N VAL A 99 3.35 4.60 10.96
CA VAL A 99 3.09 4.37 9.54
C VAL A 99 1.76 3.62 9.37
N LEU A 100 0.86 4.15 8.54
CA LEU A 100 -0.25 3.40 7.95
C LEU A 100 0.05 3.21 6.46
N LEU A 101 0.16 1.95 6.03
CA LEU A 101 0.24 1.61 4.61
C LEU A 101 -1.03 0.90 4.15
N HIS A 102 -1.74 1.49 3.20
CA HIS A 102 -2.85 0.87 2.48
C HIS A 102 -2.36 0.24 1.18
N SER A 103 -2.17 -1.07 1.19
CA SER A 103 -1.65 -1.87 0.07
C SER A 103 -2.66 -2.94 -0.39
N LEU A 104 -3.94 -2.60 -0.39
CA LEU A 104 -5.00 -3.51 -0.80
C LEU A 104 -5.11 -3.54 -2.34
N ALA A 105 -5.16 -4.75 -2.89
CA ALA A 105 -5.26 -5.01 -4.32
C ALA A 105 -6.32 -6.10 -4.59
N PHE A 106 -7.54 -5.85 -4.15
CA PHE A 106 -8.69 -6.74 -4.34
C PHE A 106 -9.82 -5.99 -5.04
N GLY A 107 -9.90 -6.14 -6.37
CA GLY A 107 -10.88 -5.49 -7.21
C GLY A 107 -11.27 -6.34 -8.40
N THR A 108 -12.38 -6.01 -9.03
CA THR A 108 -12.92 -6.71 -10.20
C THR A 108 -12.24 -6.21 -11.47
N LEU A 109 -11.78 -7.15 -12.28
CA LEU A 109 -11.16 -6.94 -13.60
C LEU A 109 -12.14 -7.37 -14.69
N LYS A 110 -13.06 -6.47 -15.06
CA LYS A 110 -14.07 -6.64 -16.11
C LYS A 110 -14.21 -5.36 -16.92
N SER A 111 -14.66 -5.50 -18.17
CA SER A 111 -15.00 -4.36 -19.03
C SER A 111 -16.22 -3.60 -18.47
N PHE A 112 -16.27 -2.29 -18.67
CA PHE A 112 -17.47 -1.51 -18.41
C PHE A 112 -18.55 -1.84 -19.43
N ILE A 113 -18.15 -1.95 -20.68
CA ILE A 113 -19.03 -2.28 -21.82
C ILE A 113 -18.58 -3.62 -22.39
N ALA A 114 -19.49 -4.57 -22.48
CA ALA A 114 -19.27 -5.89 -23.05
C ALA A 114 -20.34 -6.21 -24.11
N LYS A 115 -20.08 -7.21 -24.97
CA LYS A 115 -21.02 -7.66 -25.98
C LYS A 115 -22.31 -8.22 -25.35
N LYS A 116 -22.17 -8.92 -24.23
CA LYS A 116 -23.26 -9.42 -23.41
C LYS A 116 -23.24 -8.69 -22.07
N GLN A 117 -24.40 -8.27 -21.59
CA GLN A 117 -24.51 -7.52 -20.34
C GLN A 117 -23.95 -8.29 -19.12
N GLU A 118 -24.10 -9.60 -19.11
CA GLU A 118 -23.59 -10.51 -18.06
C GLU A 118 -22.04 -10.52 -17.94
N ASP A 119 -21.35 -10.17 -19.02
CA ASP A 119 -19.88 -10.09 -19.05
C ASP A 119 -19.37 -8.72 -18.58
N ALA A 120 -20.23 -7.72 -18.52
CA ALA A 120 -19.87 -6.39 -18.02
C ALA A 120 -19.70 -6.40 -16.50
N ILE A 121 -19.02 -5.38 -15.98
CA ILE A 121 -18.93 -5.17 -14.53
C ILE A 121 -20.31 -4.77 -13.97
N THR A 122 -20.66 -5.32 -12.81
CA THR A 122 -21.90 -4.96 -12.11
C THR A 122 -21.67 -3.79 -11.15
N GLN A 123 -22.74 -3.10 -10.75
CA GLN A 123 -22.70 -2.05 -9.73
C GLN A 123 -22.02 -2.55 -8.43
N ALA A 124 -22.46 -3.68 -7.90
CA ALA A 124 -21.91 -4.25 -6.67
C ALA A 124 -20.39 -4.54 -6.78
N GLN A 125 -19.91 -4.99 -7.95
CA GLN A 125 -18.50 -5.22 -8.21
C GLN A 125 -17.69 -3.91 -8.25
N MET A 126 -18.29 -2.85 -8.83
CA MET A 126 -17.70 -1.52 -8.88
C MET A 126 -17.59 -0.94 -7.46
N GLU A 127 -18.70 -0.93 -6.72
CA GLU A 127 -18.76 -0.42 -5.35
C GLU A 127 -17.79 -1.15 -4.44
N MET A 128 -17.77 -2.48 -4.45
CA MET A 128 -16.83 -3.30 -3.69
C MET A 128 -15.39 -2.96 -4.03
N THR A 129 -15.06 -2.77 -5.31
CA THR A 129 -13.70 -2.47 -5.74
C THR A 129 -13.23 -1.12 -5.20
N VAL A 130 -14.06 -0.09 -5.30
CA VAL A 130 -13.75 1.26 -4.83
C VAL A 130 -13.71 1.29 -3.29
N ASP A 131 -14.64 0.62 -2.62
CA ASP A 131 -14.66 0.53 -1.17
C ASP A 131 -13.37 -0.11 -0.62
N VAL A 132 -13.01 -1.30 -1.10
CA VAL A 132 -11.82 -2.02 -0.63
C VAL A 132 -10.53 -1.28 -0.96
N MET A 133 -10.39 -0.76 -2.19
CA MET A 133 -9.11 -0.24 -2.68
C MET A 133 -8.92 1.26 -2.49
N ALA A 134 -9.95 1.98 -2.03
CA ALA A 134 -9.87 3.41 -1.78
C ALA A 134 -10.53 3.85 -0.47
N HIS A 135 -11.85 3.63 -0.31
CA HIS A 135 -12.59 4.22 0.81
C HIS A 135 -12.17 3.63 2.16
N SER A 136 -11.84 2.35 2.22
CA SER A 136 -11.39 1.69 3.44
C SER A 136 -10.20 2.40 4.09
N LEU A 137 -9.29 3.04 3.32
CA LEU A 137 -8.22 3.87 3.87
C LEU A 137 -8.75 4.96 4.81
N VAL A 138 -9.75 5.72 4.34
CA VAL A 138 -10.33 6.82 5.12
C VAL A 138 -10.90 6.31 6.44
N TYR A 139 -11.59 5.19 6.40
CA TYR A 139 -12.19 4.58 7.61
C TYR A 139 -11.15 4.07 8.62
N TRP A 140 -10.02 3.53 8.13
CA TRP A 140 -8.89 3.17 9.01
C TRP A 140 -8.25 4.40 9.64
N VAL A 141 -8.05 5.49 8.87
CA VAL A 141 -7.53 6.75 9.40
C VAL A 141 -8.44 7.33 10.46
N GLN A 142 -9.75 7.40 10.21
CA GLN A 142 -10.74 7.85 11.19
C GLN A 142 -10.67 7.02 12.47
N GLY A 143 -10.60 5.69 12.34
CA GLY A 143 -10.54 4.79 13.48
C GLY A 143 -9.25 4.94 14.31
N LEU A 144 -8.11 5.18 13.66
CA LEU A 144 -6.82 5.46 14.32
C LEU A 144 -6.85 6.79 15.09
N LEU A 145 -7.42 7.83 14.49
CA LEU A 145 -7.55 9.14 15.13
C LEU A 145 -8.50 9.11 16.31
N ALA A 146 -9.66 8.48 16.17
CA ALA A 146 -10.67 8.38 17.23
C ALA A 146 -10.13 7.70 18.49
N ARG A 147 -9.14 6.81 18.34
CA ARG A 147 -8.49 6.09 19.45
C ARG A 147 -7.14 6.67 19.86
N ASN A 148 -6.75 7.81 19.29
CA ASN A 148 -5.42 8.43 19.51
C ASN A 148 -4.24 7.45 19.26
N LEU A 149 -4.39 6.54 18.29
CA LEU A 149 -3.39 5.55 17.94
C LEU A 149 -2.32 6.10 16.97
N ILE A 150 -2.67 7.11 16.17
CA ILE A 150 -1.74 7.84 15.29
C ILE A 150 -1.54 9.26 15.82
N LYS A 151 -0.31 9.71 15.88
CA LYS A 151 0.08 10.97 16.52
C LYS A 151 0.89 11.86 15.57
N ARG A 152 1.24 13.06 16.03
CA ARG A 152 2.16 13.96 15.30
C ARG A 152 3.39 13.21 14.81
N GLY A 153 3.75 13.43 13.55
CA GLY A 153 4.81 12.72 12.87
C GLY A 153 4.36 11.41 12.21
N GLY A 154 3.06 11.07 12.27
CA GLY A 154 2.47 9.94 11.55
C GLY A 154 2.59 10.10 10.04
N ARG A 155 2.67 8.98 9.33
CA ARG A 155 2.81 8.87 7.88
C ARG A 155 1.75 7.94 7.32
N ILE A 156 0.97 8.42 6.37
CA ILE A 156 -0.07 7.64 5.70
C ILE A 156 0.34 7.44 4.25
N PHE A 157 0.40 6.19 3.82
CA PHE A 157 0.70 5.82 2.45
C PHE A 157 -0.40 4.97 1.85
N GLY A 158 -0.75 5.24 0.57
CA GLY A 158 -1.64 4.41 -0.23
C GLY A 158 -0.95 3.97 -1.50
N MET A 159 -0.99 2.67 -1.80
CA MET A 159 -0.44 2.16 -3.05
C MET A 159 -1.36 2.49 -4.21
N THR A 160 -0.87 3.31 -5.15
CA THR A 160 -1.52 3.59 -6.43
C THR A 160 -0.75 2.98 -7.59
N SER A 161 -1.12 3.33 -8.80
CA SER A 161 -0.56 2.78 -10.04
C SER A 161 -0.77 3.79 -11.17
N SER A 162 0.04 3.74 -12.22
CA SER A 162 -0.18 4.50 -13.45
C SER A 162 -1.58 4.26 -14.05
N GLY A 163 -2.20 3.11 -13.77
CA GLY A 163 -3.58 2.83 -14.11
C GLY A 163 -4.62 3.75 -13.45
N GLY A 164 -4.25 4.60 -12.50
CA GLY A 164 -5.11 5.66 -11.96
C GLY A 164 -5.33 6.82 -12.94
N HIS A 165 -4.41 7.02 -13.89
CA HIS A 165 -4.48 8.10 -14.89
C HIS A 165 -4.29 7.62 -16.34
N THR A 166 -4.10 6.31 -16.55
CA THR A 166 -4.04 5.69 -17.88
C THR A 166 -5.12 4.61 -18.04
N ALA A 167 -5.59 4.39 -19.25
CA ALA A 167 -6.57 3.35 -19.53
C ALA A 167 -5.92 2.02 -19.89
N MET A 168 -6.40 0.94 -19.26
CA MET A 168 -5.97 -0.44 -19.55
C MET A 168 -7.18 -1.35 -19.70
N PRO A 169 -7.13 -2.38 -20.58
CA PRO A 169 -8.22 -3.34 -20.72
C PRO A 169 -8.60 -3.98 -19.37
N PHE A 170 -9.90 -4.07 -19.10
CA PHE A 170 -10.49 -4.65 -17.88
C PHE A 170 -10.16 -3.95 -16.55
N TYR A 171 -9.42 -2.88 -16.57
CA TYR A 171 -8.88 -2.23 -15.37
C TYR A 171 -9.74 -1.07 -14.85
N GLY A 172 -10.86 -0.77 -15.50
CA GLY A 172 -11.65 0.45 -15.25
C GLY A 172 -12.07 0.65 -13.78
N ALA A 173 -12.57 -0.40 -13.11
CA ALA A 173 -12.95 -0.30 -11.70
C ALA A 173 -11.73 -0.06 -10.78
N VAL A 174 -10.63 -0.75 -11.04
CA VAL A 174 -9.38 -0.55 -10.29
C VAL A 174 -8.80 0.83 -10.57
N SER A 175 -8.87 1.32 -11.82
CA SER A 175 -8.45 2.68 -12.18
C SER A 175 -9.24 3.72 -11.39
N ALA A 176 -10.57 3.60 -11.35
CA ALA A 176 -11.43 4.49 -10.57
C ALA A 176 -11.08 4.46 -9.07
N ALA A 177 -10.83 3.27 -8.51
CA ALA A 177 -10.40 3.14 -7.13
C ALA A 177 -9.05 3.83 -6.88
N LYS A 178 -8.06 3.71 -7.80
CA LYS A 178 -6.76 4.38 -7.64
C LYS A 178 -6.88 5.90 -7.75
N ALA A 179 -7.67 6.41 -8.69
CA ALA A 179 -7.97 7.84 -8.78
C ALA A 179 -8.66 8.37 -7.50
N SER A 180 -9.62 7.60 -6.96
CA SER A 180 -10.27 7.93 -5.69
C SER A 180 -9.29 7.93 -4.51
N LEU A 181 -8.39 6.94 -4.44
CA LEU A 181 -7.35 6.86 -3.41
C LEU A 181 -6.44 8.10 -3.44
N GLU A 182 -5.99 8.53 -4.61
CA GLU A 182 -5.18 9.73 -4.79
C GLU A 182 -5.94 11.00 -4.38
N SER A 183 -7.24 11.06 -4.67
CA SER A 183 -8.10 12.15 -4.18
C SER A 183 -8.20 12.15 -2.66
N HIS A 184 -8.38 10.98 -2.04
CA HIS A 184 -8.40 10.86 -0.57
C HIS A 184 -7.10 11.33 0.06
N MET A 185 -5.93 11.03 -0.55
CA MET A 185 -4.64 11.50 -0.04
C MET A 185 -4.56 13.02 0.00
N ARG A 186 -5.07 13.71 -1.02
CA ARG A 186 -5.11 15.19 -1.04
C ARG A 186 -6.00 15.74 0.07
N GLN A 187 -7.19 15.15 0.26
CA GLN A 187 -8.12 15.57 1.31
C GLN A 187 -7.54 15.30 2.70
N LEU A 188 -6.97 14.11 2.93
CA LEU A 188 -6.32 13.75 4.19
C LEU A 188 -5.15 14.68 4.50
N THR A 189 -4.38 15.12 3.50
CA THR A 189 -3.30 16.09 3.71
C THR A 189 -3.82 17.40 4.29
N MET A 190 -4.93 17.92 3.78
CA MET A 190 -5.54 19.14 4.27
C MET A 190 -6.05 18.98 5.72
N GLU A 191 -6.72 17.87 6.01
CA GLU A 191 -7.34 17.65 7.32
C GLU A 191 -6.34 17.23 8.41
N LEU A 192 -5.28 16.50 8.05
CA LEU A 192 -4.29 15.98 8.98
C LEU A 192 -3.05 16.87 9.14
N GLY A 193 -2.84 17.81 8.23
CA GLY A 193 -1.72 18.76 8.29
C GLY A 193 -1.62 19.50 9.62
N PRO A 194 -2.70 20.08 10.19
CA PRO A 194 -2.69 20.72 11.53
C PRO A 194 -2.25 19.77 12.65
N LEU A 195 -2.49 18.47 12.50
CA LEU A 195 -2.07 17.42 13.43
C LEU A 195 -0.60 16.99 13.24
N GLY A 196 0.06 17.48 12.18
CA GLY A 196 1.45 17.13 11.84
C GLY A 196 1.58 15.69 11.29
N ILE A 197 0.54 15.19 10.62
CA ILE A 197 0.50 13.88 9.96
C ILE A 197 0.49 14.12 8.45
N THR A 198 1.29 13.36 7.69
CA THR A 198 1.35 13.47 6.24
C THR A 198 0.66 12.30 5.55
N ALA A 199 0.13 12.54 4.34
CA ALA A 199 -0.51 11.53 3.52
C ALA A 199 -0.03 11.62 2.06
N ASN A 200 0.50 10.51 1.52
CA ASN A 200 1.00 10.43 0.15
C ASN A 200 0.59 9.13 -0.53
N ALA A 201 0.30 9.18 -1.82
CA ALA A 201 0.16 8.00 -2.65
C ALA A 201 1.53 7.58 -3.19
N ILE A 202 1.81 6.27 -3.18
CA ILE A 202 3.01 5.69 -3.75
C ILE A 202 2.63 4.98 -5.05
N MET A 203 3.11 5.49 -6.17
CA MET A 203 2.90 4.91 -7.49
C MET A 203 4.08 4.00 -7.83
N ALA A 204 3.86 2.69 -7.73
CA ALA A 204 4.86 1.70 -8.11
C ALA A 204 4.81 1.43 -9.61
N GLY A 205 5.96 1.15 -10.22
CA GLY A 205 6.05 0.59 -11.56
C GLY A 205 5.50 -0.84 -11.62
N VAL A 206 5.42 -1.39 -12.82
CA VAL A 206 4.99 -2.79 -13.03
C VAL A 206 5.92 -3.72 -12.25
N THR A 207 5.32 -4.52 -11.37
CA THR A 207 6.04 -5.35 -10.40
C THR A 207 5.45 -6.76 -10.40
N ALA A 208 6.30 -7.79 -10.41
CA ALA A 208 5.90 -9.20 -10.43
C ALA A 208 5.29 -9.63 -9.10
N THR A 209 4.08 -9.18 -8.80
CA THR A 209 3.31 -9.49 -7.59
C THR A 209 2.20 -10.52 -7.87
N PRO A 210 1.64 -11.16 -6.82
CA PRO A 210 0.44 -11.98 -6.98
C PRO A 210 -0.75 -11.21 -7.58
N ALA A 211 -0.87 -9.91 -7.31
CA ALA A 211 -1.91 -9.05 -7.87
C ALA A 211 -1.74 -8.87 -9.38
N LEU A 212 -0.53 -8.61 -9.88
CA LEU A 212 -0.24 -8.49 -11.31
C LEU A 212 -0.64 -9.75 -12.07
N ARG A 213 -0.35 -10.93 -11.53
CA ARG A 213 -0.66 -12.23 -12.20
C ARG A 213 -2.14 -12.43 -12.48
N LYS A 214 -3.03 -11.72 -11.78
CA LYS A 214 -4.49 -11.77 -12.00
C LYS A 214 -4.96 -10.86 -13.14
N ILE A 215 -4.12 -9.92 -13.60
CA ILE A 215 -4.48 -8.97 -14.65
C ILE A 215 -4.41 -9.67 -16.01
N PRO A 216 -5.50 -9.69 -16.80
CA PRO A 216 -5.47 -10.22 -18.16
C PRO A 216 -4.40 -9.50 -19.01
N GLY A 217 -3.56 -10.26 -19.70
CA GLY A 217 -2.48 -9.69 -20.53
C GLY A 217 -1.22 -9.27 -19.75
N ASN A 218 -1.07 -9.65 -18.47
CA ASN A 218 0.05 -9.28 -17.62
C ASN A 218 1.43 -9.59 -18.24
N VAL A 219 1.59 -10.64 -19.03
CA VAL A 219 2.85 -10.97 -19.71
C VAL A 219 3.30 -9.83 -20.63
N LYS A 220 2.37 -9.33 -21.47
CA LYS A 220 2.65 -8.18 -22.37
C LYS A 220 2.92 -6.89 -21.58
N MET A 221 2.23 -6.71 -20.45
CA MET A 221 2.50 -5.57 -19.55
C MET A 221 3.93 -5.62 -18.99
N VAL A 222 4.40 -6.78 -18.57
CA VAL A 222 5.77 -6.98 -18.07
C VAL A 222 6.80 -6.69 -19.16
N GLU A 223 6.60 -7.18 -20.37
CA GLU A 223 7.49 -6.92 -21.51
C GLU A 223 7.53 -5.42 -21.85
N ALA A 224 6.37 -4.80 -21.99
CA ALA A 224 6.26 -3.36 -22.27
C ALA A 224 6.91 -2.51 -21.16
N ALA A 225 6.70 -2.85 -19.89
CA ALA A 225 7.32 -2.14 -18.78
C ALA A 225 8.84 -2.24 -18.78
N ARG A 226 9.41 -3.41 -19.07
CA ARG A 226 10.87 -3.57 -19.18
C ARG A 226 11.46 -2.72 -20.31
N LEU A 227 10.75 -2.61 -21.43
CA LEU A 227 11.19 -1.78 -22.57
C LEU A 227 11.06 -0.30 -22.23
N LYS A 228 9.96 0.08 -21.56
CA LYS A 228 9.64 1.46 -21.20
C LYS A 228 10.51 1.99 -20.05
N ASN A 229 10.89 1.12 -19.10
CA ASN A 229 11.67 1.54 -17.94
C ASN A 229 13.11 1.92 -18.35
N PRO A 230 13.57 3.16 -18.07
CA PRO A 230 14.92 3.60 -18.43
C PRO A 230 16.03 2.71 -17.87
N THR A 231 15.80 2.10 -16.70
CA THR A 231 16.79 1.22 -16.05
C THR A 231 16.84 -0.19 -16.65
N GLY A 232 15.86 -0.56 -17.48
CA GLY A 232 15.79 -1.86 -18.14
C GLY A 232 15.31 -3.01 -17.28
N ARG A 233 14.87 -2.75 -16.06
CA ARG A 233 14.31 -3.75 -15.17
C ARG A 233 12.92 -3.32 -14.66
N LEU A 234 12.20 -4.27 -14.14
CA LEU A 234 10.95 -3.99 -13.42
C LEU A 234 11.26 -3.40 -12.04
N THR A 235 10.30 -2.65 -11.50
CA THR A 235 10.24 -2.31 -10.09
C THR A 235 10.11 -3.59 -9.25
N THR A 236 10.78 -3.63 -8.10
CA THR A 236 10.63 -4.71 -7.12
C THR A 236 9.87 -4.22 -5.87
N PRO A 237 9.25 -5.13 -5.09
CA PRO A 237 8.63 -4.75 -3.82
C PRO A 237 9.62 -4.07 -2.87
N GLU A 238 10.90 -4.46 -2.91
CA GLU A 238 11.97 -3.91 -2.06
C GLU A 238 12.34 -2.47 -2.44
N ASP A 239 12.25 -2.10 -3.74
CA ASP A 239 12.45 -0.71 -4.17
C ASP A 239 11.42 0.21 -3.52
N VAL A 240 10.15 -0.23 -3.50
CA VAL A 240 9.04 0.50 -2.88
C VAL A 240 9.17 0.53 -1.35
N ALA A 241 9.52 -0.60 -0.74
CA ALA A 241 9.72 -0.69 0.70
C ALA A 241 10.80 0.28 1.20
N LYS A 242 11.94 0.35 0.52
CA LYS A 242 13.03 1.30 0.84
C LYS A 242 12.58 2.76 0.69
N ALA A 243 11.80 3.08 -0.35
CA ALA A 243 11.23 4.42 -0.51
C ALA A 243 10.27 4.77 0.65
N ILE A 244 9.43 3.83 1.08
CA ILE A 244 8.52 4.03 2.22
C ILE A 244 9.32 4.25 3.52
N VAL A 245 10.42 3.51 3.76
CA VAL A 245 11.30 3.75 4.92
C VAL A 245 11.83 5.18 4.91
N LEU A 246 12.38 5.66 3.79
CA LEU A 246 12.89 7.04 3.66
C LEU A 246 11.78 8.08 3.90
N LEU A 247 10.61 7.87 3.31
CA LEU A 247 9.46 8.78 3.45
C LEU A 247 8.83 8.72 4.85
N SER A 248 9.16 7.72 5.64
CA SER A 248 8.70 7.58 7.04
C SER A 248 9.62 8.29 8.03
N SER A 249 10.78 8.76 7.61
CA SER A 249 11.72 9.49 8.43
C SER A 249 11.18 10.88 8.83
N GLU A 250 11.85 11.55 9.78
CA GLU A 250 11.51 12.91 10.20
C GLU A 250 11.82 13.93 9.10
N GLU A 251 12.89 13.72 8.33
CA GLU A 251 13.35 14.58 7.24
C GLU A 251 12.33 14.68 6.09
N ALA A 252 11.52 13.62 5.90
CA ALA A 252 10.44 13.62 4.92
C ALA A 252 9.13 14.29 5.42
N GLY A 253 9.15 14.90 6.60
CA GLY A 253 7.98 15.47 7.27
C GLY A 253 7.28 16.62 6.52
N TRP A 254 7.91 17.19 5.49
CA TRP A 254 7.33 18.25 4.64
C TRP A 254 6.78 17.76 3.30
N ILE A 255 6.79 16.42 3.09
CA ILE A 255 6.26 15.77 1.87
C ILE A 255 4.85 15.27 2.16
N SER A 256 3.83 15.92 1.60
CA SER A 256 2.42 15.53 1.80
C SER A 256 1.57 15.92 0.59
N GLY A 257 0.50 15.17 0.31
CA GLY A 257 -0.47 15.40 -0.76
C GLY A 257 -0.02 14.97 -2.15
N ASN A 258 1.08 14.23 -2.25
CA ASN A 258 1.70 13.88 -3.52
C ASN A 258 1.35 12.46 -3.98
N VAL A 259 1.44 12.26 -5.30
CA VAL A 259 1.60 10.95 -5.92
C VAL A 259 3.08 10.79 -6.26
N LEU A 260 3.79 9.98 -5.49
CA LEU A 260 5.22 9.79 -5.60
C LEU A 260 5.53 8.53 -6.42
N GLY A 261 6.19 8.71 -7.58
CA GLY A 261 6.61 7.61 -8.43
C GLY A 261 7.82 6.86 -7.84
N VAL A 262 7.66 5.56 -7.62
CA VAL A 262 8.74 4.63 -7.27
C VAL A 262 8.76 3.56 -8.34
N ASP A 263 9.13 3.95 -9.55
CA ASP A 263 8.96 3.18 -10.77
C ASP A 263 10.20 3.22 -11.69
N GLY A 264 11.31 3.81 -11.25
CA GLY A 264 12.50 3.97 -12.05
C GLY A 264 12.32 4.87 -13.28
N GLY A 265 11.29 5.74 -13.28
CA GLY A 265 10.94 6.63 -14.39
C GLY A 265 10.01 5.99 -15.43
N GLU A 266 9.51 4.78 -15.20
CA GLU A 266 8.65 4.04 -16.14
C GLU A 266 7.45 4.87 -16.62
N ASP A 267 6.75 5.56 -15.71
CA ASP A 267 5.57 6.37 -16.05
C ASP A 267 5.90 7.65 -16.83
N LYS A 268 7.15 8.11 -16.80
CA LYS A 268 7.58 9.37 -17.44
C LYS A 268 8.04 9.17 -18.89
N VAL A 269 8.36 7.95 -19.29
CA VAL A 269 8.79 7.65 -20.65
C VAL A 269 7.60 7.57 -21.58
N GLY A 270 7.48 8.53 -22.49
CA GLY A 270 6.39 8.59 -23.47
C GLY A 270 6.63 7.76 -24.73
N PHE A 271 7.89 7.46 -25.06
CA PHE A 271 8.27 6.75 -26.25
C PHE A 271 9.21 5.57 -25.94
N ILE A 272 8.90 4.41 -26.52
CA ILE A 272 9.74 3.21 -26.41
C ILE A 272 10.67 3.19 -27.63
N SER A 273 11.93 3.55 -27.43
CA SER A 273 12.98 3.31 -28.44
C SER A 273 13.61 1.94 -28.21
N PRO A 274 13.93 1.18 -29.28
CA PRO A 274 14.87 0.08 -29.13
C PRO A 274 16.13 0.64 -28.47
N ARG A 275 16.65 -0.04 -27.46
CA ARG A 275 17.87 0.38 -26.76
C ARG A 275 19.04 0.27 -27.75
N ASN A 276 19.30 1.33 -28.48
CA ASN A 276 20.53 1.51 -29.21
C ASN A 276 21.50 2.22 -28.26
N ASN A 277 22.47 1.47 -27.81
CA ASN A 277 23.77 1.87 -27.28
C ASN A 277 23.98 3.40 -27.21
N TYR A 278 23.76 3.96 -26.04
CA TYR A 278 24.38 5.22 -25.64
C TYR A 278 25.73 4.88 -24.99
#